data_a43bcde5410f2e40fea39533e86ce225
#
_entry.id   a43bcde5410f2e40fea39533e86ce225
#
_cell.length_a   1.000
_cell.length_b   1.000
_cell.length_c   1.000
_cell.angle_alpha   90.00
_cell.angle_beta   90.00
_cell.angle_gamma   90.00
#
_symmetry.space_group_name_H-M   'P 1'
#
loop_
_entity.id
_entity.type
_entity.pdbx_description
1 polymer ?
#
loop_
_entity_poly.entity_id
_entity_poly.type
_entity_poly.pdbx_seq_one_letter_code
_entity_poly.pdbx_strand_id
1 'polypeptide(L)'
;MPRPPVTDAVAELLARPNPSVITSVRPDGQPVSVATWYLFEHGRVLVNMDEGRRRIEYMRNDPRVTITVLADGDWYTHVSLQGRVVQWDDDTDLAQIDRISRHYTGDAYPVRDRERVGAWIEVERWHGWGSAKASDNPEN
;
A
#
# COMPACT_ATOMS: atom_id res chain seq x y z
N MET A 1 -1.27 -13.17 -13.54
CA MET A 1 -1.27 -12.81 -12.10
C MET A 1 -2.56 -13.27 -11.45
N PRO A 2 -2.47 -13.97 -10.34
CA PRO A 2 -3.65 -14.44 -9.61
C PRO A 2 -4.56 -13.31 -9.15
N ARG A 3 -5.82 -13.65 -8.94
CA ARG A 3 -6.81 -12.78 -8.29
C ARG A 3 -6.79 -13.02 -6.78
N PRO A 4 -7.26 -12.04 -5.97
CA PRO A 4 -7.45 -12.28 -4.54
C PRO A 4 -8.47 -13.42 -4.31
N PRO A 5 -8.42 -14.04 -3.10
CA PRO A 5 -7.58 -13.65 -1.98
C PRO A 5 -6.12 -14.09 -2.17
N VAL A 6 -5.21 -13.37 -1.51
CA VAL A 6 -3.81 -13.78 -1.44
C VAL A 6 -3.70 -15.04 -0.56
N THR A 7 -2.58 -15.77 -0.70
CA THR A 7 -2.34 -16.94 0.15
C THR A 7 -2.13 -16.50 1.61
N ASP A 8 -2.30 -17.43 2.55
CA ASP A 8 -2.08 -17.16 3.97
C ASP A 8 -0.65 -16.66 4.24
N ALA A 9 0.35 -17.26 3.56
CA ALA A 9 1.74 -16.85 3.70
C ALA A 9 1.96 -15.41 3.21
N VAL A 10 1.33 -15.03 2.11
CA VAL A 10 1.40 -13.65 1.59
C VAL A 10 0.68 -12.68 2.52
N ALA A 11 -0.50 -13.05 3.02
CA ALA A 11 -1.24 -12.21 3.97
C ALA A 11 -0.43 -11.97 5.25
N GLU A 12 0.27 -12.99 5.74
CA GLU A 12 1.13 -12.87 6.91
C GLU A 12 2.30 -11.91 6.65
N LEU A 13 2.94 -12.01 5.48
CA LEU A 13 3.98 -11.06 5.09
C LEU A 13 3.43 -9.63 5.04
N LEU A 14 2.29 -9.44 4.37
CA LEU A 14 1.68 -8.11 4.20
C LEU A 14 1.24 -7.50 5.53
N ALA A 15 0.96 -8.29 6.54
CA ALA A 15 0.55 -7.81 7.87
C ALA A 15 1.70 -7.20 8.69
N ARG A 16 2.94 -7.32 8.24
CA ARG A 16 4.12 -6.78 8.92
C ARG A 16 4.42 -5.35 8.48
N PRO A 17 5.15 -4.56 9.30
CA PRO A 17 5.58 -3.21 8.92
C PRO A 17 6.77 -3.26 7.95
N ASN A 18 6.48 -3.55 6.70
CA ASN A 18 7.48 -3.71 5.67
C ASN A 18 7.73 -2.42 4.88
N PRO A 19 8.94 -2.22 4.33
CA PRO A 19 9.15 -1.21 3.30
C PRO A 19 8.21 -1.46 2.12
N SER A 20 7.69 -0.40 1.55
CA SER A 20 6.85 -0.51 0.36
C SER A 20 7.01 0.69 -0.56
N VAL A 21 6.67 0.49 -1.83
CA VAL A 21 6.68 1.53 -2.86
C VAL A 21 5.34 1.49 -3.57
N ILE A 22 4.67 2.64 -3.61
CA ILE A 22 3.42 2.80 -4.35
C ILE A 22 3.67 3.55 -5.64
N THR A 23 3.02 3.11 -6.72
CA THR A 23 3.08 3.75 -8.03
C THR A 23 1.69 4.22 -8.41
N SER A 24 1.58 5.49 -8.79
CA SER A 24 0.37 6.10 -9.33
C SER A 24 0.65 6.62 -10.74
N VAL A 25 -0.38 7.07 -11.45
CA VAL A 25 -0.29 7.49 -12.84
C VAL A 25 -0.64 8.96 -12.96
N ARG A 26 0.30 9.75 -13.49
CA ARG A 26 0.06 11.17 -13.81
C ARG A 26 -0.93 11.29 -14.96
N PRO A 27 -1.61 12.45 -15.11
CA PRO A 27 -2.53 12.67 -16.23
C PRO A 27 -1.91 12.46 -17.62
N ASP A 28 -0.58 12.66 -17.75
CA ASP A 28 0.14 12.43 -19.01
C ASP A 28 0.52 10.95 -19.23
N GLY A 29 0.11 10.05 -18.29
CA GLY A 29 0.41 8.63 -18.37
C GLY A 29 1.73 8.21 -17.74
N GLN A 30 2.53 9.15 -17.23
CA GLN A 30 3.80 8.82 -16.58
C GLN A 30 3.56 8.13 -15.24
N PRO A 31 4.08 6.91 -15.03
CA PRO A 31 4.07 6.29 -13.69
C PRO A 31 4.99 7.04 -12.74
N VAL A 32 4.54 7.24 -11.51
CA VAL A 32 5.31 7.94 -10.47
C VAL A 32 5.32 7.08 -9.22
N SER A 33 6.52 6.77 -8.70
CA SER A 33 6.70 5.89 -7.55
C SER A 33 7.24 6.66 -6.35
N VAL A 34 6.79 6.25 -5.16
CA VAL A 34 7.27 6.81 -3.90
C VAL A 34 7.22 5.73 -2.80
N ALA A 35 8.20 5.76 -1.90
CA ALA A 35 8.17 4.91 -0.72
C ALA A 35 7.05 5.37 0.23
N THR A 36 6.37 4.43 0.86
CA THR A 36 5.25 4.73 1.75
C THR A 36 5.07 3.68 2.82
N TRP A 37 4.51 4.08 3.95
CA TRP A 37 3.93 3.15 4.92
C TRP A 37 2.57 2.67 4.44
N TYR A 38 2.17 1.49 4.88
CA TYR A 38 0.86 0.92 4.56
C TYR A 38 0.34 0.05 5.72
N LEU A 39 -0.94 -0.25 5.68
CA LEU A 39 -1.53 -1.35 6.43
C LEU A 39 -2.25 -2.27 5.44
N PHE A 40 -2.26 -3.56 5.76
CA PHE A 40 -3.05 -4.55 5.01
C PHE A 40 -4.13 -5.09 5.92
N GLU A 41 -5.39 -4.81 5.61
CA GLU A 41 -6.54 -5.18 6.42
C GLU A 41 -7.71 -5.58 5.53
N HIS A 42 -8.34 -6.68 5.87
CA HIS A 42 -9.55 -7.15 5.16
C HIS A 42 -9.34 -7.28 3.65
N GLY A 43 -8.13 -7.69 3.24
CA GLY A 43 -7.79 -7.86 1.84
C GLY A 43 -7.54 -6.56 1.09
N ARG A 44 -7.48 -5.43 1.77
CA ARG A 44 -7.23 -4.11 1.17
C ARG A 44 -5.97 -3.48 1.76
N VAL A 45 -5.40 -2.56 1.00
CA VAL A 45 -4.23 -1.78 1.43
C VAL A 45 -4.66 -0.37 1.78
N LEU A 46 -4.26 0.09 2.95
CA LEU A 46 -4.46 1.47 3.39
C LEU A 46 -3.14 2.23 3.30
N VAL A 47 -3.16 3.38 2.64
CA VAL A 47 -2.07 4.37 2.67
C VAL A 47 -2.64 5.70 3.14
N ASN A 48 -1.78 6.53 3.73
CA ASN A 48 -2.19 7.82 4.29
C ASN A 48 -1.18 8.89 3.87
N MET A 49 -1.66 10.08 3.54
CA MET A 49 -0.83 11.14 2.95
C MET A 49 -1.23 12.50 3.48
N ASP A 50 -0.27 13.44 3.54
CA ASP A 50 -0.59 14.86 3.72
C ASP A 50 -1.51 15.31 2.59
N GLU A 51 -2.57 16.02 2.93
CA GLU A 51 -3.39 16.68 1.92
C GLU A 51 -2.52 17.71 1.17
N GLY A 52 -2.69 17.77 -0.16
CA GLY A 52 -1.84 18.60 -1.02
C GLY A 52 -0.71 17.85 -1.70
N ARG A 53 -0.45 16.60 -1.37
CA ARG A 53 0.47 15.78 -2.15
C ARG A 53 -0.10 15.55 -3.55
N ARG A 54 0.76 15.70 -4.57
CA ARG A 54 0.33 15.56 -5.98
C ARG A 54 -0.19 14.16 -6.29
N ARG A 55 0.33 13.13 -5.63
CA ARG A 55 -0.14 11.76 -5.85
C ARG A 55 -1.60 11.56 -5.45
N ILE A 56 -2.14 12.37 -4.55
CA ILE A 56 -3.57 12.36 -4.23
C ILE A 56 -4.37 12.74 -5.47
N GLU A 57 -3.97 13.81 -6.16
CA GLU A 57 -4.62 14.26 -7.39
C GLU A 57 -4.50 13.19 -8.48
N TYR A 58 -3.33 12.56 -8.61
CA TYR A 58 -3.12 11.50 -9.58
C TYR A 58 -4.06 10.33 -9.33
N MET A 59 -4.16 9.88 -8.09
CA MET A 59 -5.01 8.74 -7.72
C MET A 59 -6.50 9.06 -7.81
N ARG A 60 -6.89 10.32 -7.64
CA ARG A 60 -8.28 10.75 -7.85
C ARG A 60 -8.63 10.80 -9.34
N ASN A 61 -7.69 11.22 -10.17
CA ASN A 61 -7.87 11.26 -11.62
C ASN A 61 -7.82 9.86 -12.25
N ASP A 62 -6.89 9.03 -11.82
CA ASP A 62 -6.73 7.64 -12.26
C ASP A 62 -6.54 6.75 -11.03
N PRO A 63 -7.54 5.95 -10.65
CA PRO A 63 -7.50 5.19 -9.41
C PRO A 63 -6.56 4.00 -9.44
N ARG A 64 -5.98 3.65 -10.59
CA ARG A 64 -5.08 2.50 -10.71
C ARG A 64 -3.79 2.76 -9.97
N VAL A 65 -3.39 1.82 -9.13
CA VAL A 65 -2.14 1.87 -8.38
C VAL A 65 -1.51 0.49 -8.34
N THR A 66 -0.21 0.49 -8.17
CA THR A 66 0.56 -0.72 -7.86
C THR A 66 1.33 -0.47 -6.58
N ILE A 67 1.36 -1.42 -5.68
CA ILE A 67 2.19 -1.35 -4.50
C ILE A 67 3.07 -2.59 -4.43
N THR A 68 4.38 -2.39 -4.25
CA THR A 68 5.34 -3.47 -4.03
C THR A 68 5.77 -3.43 -2.57
N VAL A 69 5.57 -4.54 -1.88
CA VAL A 69 5.92 -4.71 -0.48
C VAL A 69 7.13 -5.63 -0.41
N LEU A 70 8.20 -5.14 0.20
CA LEU A 70 9.47 -5.86 0.34
C LEU A 70 9.58 -6.39 1.76
N ALA A 71 9.92 -7.68 1.92
CA ALA A 71 10.15 -8.21 3.25
C ALA A 71 11.32 -7.46 3.90
N ASP A 72 11.10 -6.96 5.12
CA ASP A 72 12.13 -6.23 5.83
C ASP A 72 13.33 -7.15 6.10
N GLY A 73 14.53 -6.71 5.67
CA GLY A 73 15.76 -7.48 5.78
C GLY A 73 15.99 -8.53 4.68
N ASP A 74 15.01 -8.74 3.78
CA ASP A 74 15.13 -9.69 2.67
C ASP A 74 14.31 -9.19 1.48
N TRP A 75 14.83 -8.19 0.76
CA TRP A 75 14.08 -7.55 -0.33
C TRP A 75 13.76 -8.50 -1.50
N TYR A 76 14.51 -9.61 -1.65
CA TYR A 76 14.19 -10.59 -2.68
C TYR A 76 12.83 -11.24 -2.45
N THR A 77 12.44 -11.45 -1.19
CA THR A 77 11.08 -11.84 -0.84
C THR A 77 10.20 -10.60 -0.88
N HIS A 78 9.29 -10.55 -1.83
CA HIS A 78 8.41 -9.41 -2.00
C HIS A 78 7.09 -9.80 -2.64
N VAL A 79 6.12 -8.91 -2.54
CA VAL A 79 4.79 -9.08 -3.14
C VAL A 79 4.46 -7.82 -3.92
N SER A 80 4.00 -8.01 -5.15
CA SER A 80 3.48 -6.93 -5.99
C SER A 80 1.96 -7.03 -6.03
N LEU A 81 1.29 -5.93 -5.72
CA LEU A 81 -0.16 -5.83 -5.70
C LEU A 81 -0.60 -4.81 -6.74
N GLN A 82 -1.49 -5.20 -7.63
CA GLN A 82 -2.14 -4.28 -8.57
C GLN A 82 -3.59 -4.08 -8.14
N GLY A 83 -4.02 -2.84 -8.09
CA GLY A 83 -5.38 -2.55 -7.65
C GLY A 83 -5.79 -1.14 -7.99
N ARG A 84 -6.81 -0.68 -7.30
CA ARG A 84 -7.34 0.67 -7.46
C ARG A 84 -7.84 1.25 -6.16
N VAL A 85 -7.74 2.56 -6.04
CA VAL A 85 -8.33 3.28 -4.91
C VAL A 85 -9.85 3.22 -5.03
N VAL A 86 -10.50 2.74 -3.98
CA VAL A 86 -11.96 2.57 -3.94
C VAL A 86 -12.62 3.43 -2.87
N GLN A 87 -11.85 3.99 -1.94
CA GLN A 87 -12.40 4.76 -0.83
C GLN A 87 -11.37 5.76 -0.33
N TRP A 88 -11.80 6.97 -0.05
CA TRP A 88 -11.02 8.03 0.57
C TRP A 88 -11.62 8.36 1.93
N ASP A 89 -10.76 8.46 2.94
CA ASP A 89 -11.16 8.84 4.30
C ASP A 89 -10.47 10.13 4.69
N ASP A 90 -11.20 11.08 5.24
CA ASP A 90 -10.61 12.22 5.92
C ASP A 90 -10.03 11.73 7.26
N ASP A 91 -8.79 12.07 7.52
CA ASP A 91 -8.10 11.69 8.76
C ASP A 91 -7.97 12.92 9.67
N THR A 92 -9.09 13.57 9.94
CA THR A 92 -9.17 14.85 10.64
C THR A 92 -8.59 14.78 12.07
N ASP A 93 -8.87 13.70 12.78
CA ASP A 93 -8.37 13.48 14.15
C ASP A 93 -7.01 12.77 14.19
N LEU A 94 -6.43 12.47 13.03
CA LEU A 94 -5.14 11.79 12.90
C LEU A 94 -5.10 10.37 13.46
N ALA A 95 -6.26 9.78 13.75
CA ALA A 95 -6.34 8.42 14.28
C ALA A 95 -5.80 7.38 13.31
N GLN A 96 -6.03 7.58 12.01
CA GLN A 96 -5.59 6.64 10.99
C GLN A 96 -4.07 6.66 10.81
N ILE A 97 -3.47 7.85 10.67
CA ILE A 97 -2.01 7.93 10.55
C ILE A 97 -1.31 7.49 11.83
N ASP A 98 -1.91 7.75 12.99
CA ASP A 98 -1.38 7.27 14.27
C ASP A 98 -1.35 5.74 14.32
N ARG A 99 -2.39 5.08 13.84
CA ARG A 99 -2.45 3.62 13.78
C ARG A 99 -1.36 3.05 12.87
N ILE A 100 -1.13 3.66 11.72
CA ILE A 100 -0.05 3.29 10.81
C ILE A 100 1.32 3.53 11.46
N SER A 101 1.51 4.71 12.06
CA SER A 101 2.77 5.07 12.71
C SER A 101 3.12 4.11 13.84
N ARG A 102 2.14 3.77 14.70
CA ARG A 102 2.37 2.81 15.79
C ARG A 102 2.77 1.44 15.27
N HIS A 103 2.22 1.02 14.15
CA HIS A 103 2.59 -0.24 13.51
C HIS A 103 4.06 -0.26 13.08
N TYR A 104 4.56 0.86 12.54
CA TYR A 104 5.94 0.97 12.06
C TYR A 104 6.94 1.36 13.15
N THR A 105 6.55 2.22 14.09
CA THR A 105 7.49 2.86 15.05
C THR A 105 7.17 2.58 16.50
N GLY A 106 5.96 2.16 16.82
CA GLY A 106 5.49 2.02 18.19
C GLY A 106 4.86 3.30 18.77
N ASP A 107 4.98 4.43 18.07
CA ASP A 107 4.53 5.74 18.56
C ASP A 107 3.51 6.39 17.63
N ALA A 108 2.77 7.36 18.16
CA ALA A 108 1.91 8.22 17.35
C ALA A 108 2.73 9.04 16.34
N TYR A 109 2.10 9.43 15.25
CA TYR A 109 2.77 10.22 14.23
C TYR A 109 3.13 11.63 14.80
N PRO A 110 4.39 12.07 14.67
CA PRO A 110 4.83 13.28 15.38
C PRO A 110 4.31 14.59 14.78
N VAL A 111 3.98 14.64 13.48
CA VAL A 111 3.50 15.86 12.82
C VAL A 111 1.99 15.94 13.01
N ARG A 112 1.54 16.97 13.75
CA ARG A 112 0.15 17.11 14.16
C ARG A 112 -0.61 18.27 13.52
N ASP A 113 0.05 19.10 12.72
CA ASP A 113 -0.47 20.37 12.19
C ASP A 113 -0.84 20.29 10.70
N ARG A 114 -0.92 19.09 10.15
CA ARG A 114 -1.26 18.89 8.74
C ARG A 114 -2.54 18.07 8.60
N GLU A 115 -3.37 18.46 7.66
CA GLU A 115 -4.52 17.67 7.26
C GLU A 115 -4.03 16.45 6.47
N ARG A 116 -4.66 15.30 6.72
CA ARG A 116 -4.29 14.04 6.10
C ARG A 116 -5.51 13.32 5.55
N VAL A 117 -5.26 12.52 4.53
CA VAL A 117 -6.29 11.66 3.94
C VAL A 117 -5.76 10.25 3.82
N GLY A 118 -6.64 9.30 3.97
CA GLY A 118 -6.37 7.88 3.73
C GLY A 118 -6.99 7.41 2.44
N ALA A 119 -6.31 6.50 1.75
CA ALA A 119 -6.80 5.86 0.55
C ALA A 119 -6.82 4.35 0.76
N TRP A 120 -7.98 3.73 0.54
CA TRP A 120 -8.14 2.29 0.56
C TRP A 120 -8.02 1.74 -0.85
N ILE A 121 -7.14 0.77 -1.03
CA ILE A 121 -6.84 0.15 -2.32
C ILE A 121 -7.39 -1.26 -2.30
N GLU A 122 -8.26 -1.57 -3.24
CA GLU A 122 -8.74 -2.92 -3.49
C GLU A 122 -7.74 -3.64 -4.41
N VAL A 123 -7.29 -4.82 -3.99
CA VAL A 123 -6.34 -5.63 -4.77
C VAL A 123 -7.10 -6.39 -5.83
N GLU A 124 -6.64 -6.30 -7.09
CA GLU A 124 -7.25 -6.98 -8.23
C GLU A 124 -6.38 -8.13 -8.74
N ARG A 125 -5.07 -7.98 -8.65
CA ARG A 125 -4.07 -8.98 -9.06
C ARG A 125 -2.88 -8.91 -8.12
N TRP A 126 -2.19 -10.02 -7.93
CA TRP A 126 -1.00 -10.06 -7.10
C TRP A 126 -0.02 -11.12 -7.58
N HIS A 127 1.25 -10.99 -7.22
CA HIS A 127 2.21 -12.08 -7.28
C HIS A 127 3.27 -11.91 -6.20
N GLY A 128 3.85 -13.04 -5.80
CA GLY A 128 4.89 -13.07 -4.80
C GLY A 128 6.18 -13.67 -5.35
N TRP A 129 7.31 -13.26 -4.78
CA TRP A 129 8.66 -13.72 -5.11
C TRP A 129 9.39 -14.16 -3.85
N GLY A 130 10.42 -14.99 -4.02
CA GLY A 130 11.15 -15.54 -2.89
C GLY A 130 10.27 -16.48 -2.07
N SER A 131 10.29 -16.37 -0.75
CA SER A 131 9.45 -17.20 0.11
C SER A 131 7.96 -16.85 0.05
N ALA A 132 7.60 -15.74 -0.59
CA ALA A 132 6.21 -15.35 -0.83
C ALA A 132 5.65 -15.96 -2.12
N LYS A 133 6.45 -16.71 -2.88
CA LYS A 133 6.03 -17.35 -4.11
C LYS A 133 5.01 -18.45 -3.80
N ALA A 134 3.83 -18.36 -4.41
CA ALA A 134 2.82 -19.41 -4.34
C ALA A 134 3.05 -20.43 -5.46
N SER A 135 2.84 -21.71 -5.16
CA SER A 135 3.03 -22.78 -6.14
C SER A 135 2.06 -22.71 -7.32
N ASP A 136 0.91 -22.07 -7.13
CA ASP A 136 -0.12 -21.87 -8.14
C ASP A 136 -0.02 -20.51 -8.84
N ASN A 137 1.02 -19.73 -8.57
CA ASN A 137 1.25 -18.44 -9.21
C ASN A 137 2.12 -18.65 -10.46
N PRO A 138 1.53 -18.61 -11.68
CA PRO A 138 2.27 -18.90 -12.90
C PRO A 138 3.28 -17.82 -13.30
N GLU A 139 3.22 -16.65 -12.66
CA GLU A 139 4.10 -15.53 -12.96
C GLU A 139 5.48 -15.65 -12.30
N ASN A 140 5.62 -16.60 -11.39
CA ASN A 140 6.87 -16.77 -10.61
C ASN A 140 7.72 -17.94 -11.06
#